data_22fb3a7b1669a5a1067ee0d01e32daae
#
_entry.id   22fb3a7b1669a5a1067ee0d01e32daae
#
_cell.length_a   1.000
_cell.length_b   1.000
_cell.length_c   1.000
_cell.angle_alpha   90.00
_cell.angle_beta   90.00
_cell.angle_gamma   90.00
#
_symmetry.space_group_name_H-M   'P 1'
#
loop_
_entity.id
_entity.type
_entity.pdbx_description
1 polymer ?
#
loop_
_entity_poly.entity_id
_entity_poly.type
_entity_poly.pdbx_seq_one_letter_code
_entity_poly.pdbx_strand_id
1 'polypeptide(L)'
;KTKKYLKRMQEIKKKKKNKEKKKKIKLTISDVDSSIEDTEKELLGFTTNQVTAQIFRHWKLSDNLINMIEYVDDISNANENFKKKSQILDVIKTACNIKEPLSDENVTKAIKKATTYGFDIKILTKAIETLQDRLLDEK
;
A
#
# COMPACT_ATOMS: atom_id res chain seq x y z
N LYS A 1 -0.62 -30.04 31.73
CA LYS A 1 0.53 -29.13 31.95
C LYS A 1 1.45 -29.05 30.74
N THR A 2 1.73 -30.17 30.03
CA THR A 2 2.64 -30.25 28.88
C THR A 2 2.09 -29.53 27.62
N LYS A 3 0.79 -29.63 27.33
CA LYS A 3 0.15 -28.95 26.20
C LYS A 3 0.21 -27.43 26.32
N LYS A 4 0.04 -26.87 27.51
CA LYS A 4 0.10 -25.42 27.78
C LYS A 4 1.52 -24.87 27.56
N TYR A 5 2.54 -25.63 27.99
CA TYR A 5 3.93 -25.30 27.79
C TYR A 5 4.32 -25.30 26.30
N LEU A 6 3.94 -26.35 25.57
CA LEU A 6 4.19 -26.45 24.12
C LEU A 6 3.54 -25.33 23.33
N LYS A 7 2.28 -25.00 23.66
CA LYS A 7 1.56 -23.88 23.03
C LYS A 7 2.29 -22.54 23.26
N ARG A 8 2.74 -22.30 24.50
CA ARG A 8 3.51 -21.07 24.84
C ARG A 8 4.84 -21.00 24.09
N MET A 9 5.54 -22.11 23.94
CA MET A 9 6.80 -22.19 23.18
C MET A 9 6.56 -21.91 21.68
N GLN A 10 5.47 -22.44 21.12
CA GLN A 10 5.08 -22.17 19.73
C GLN A 10 4.74 -20.69 19.51
N GLU A 11 4.04 -20.05 20.44
CA GLU A 11 3.72 -18.61 20.40
C GLU A 11 4.99 -17.74 20.46
N ILE A 12 5.95 -18.09 21.31
CA ILE A 12 7.23 -17.41 21.40
C ILE A 12 8.04 -17.54 20.10
N LYS A 13 8.11 -18.72 19.51
CA LYS A 13 8.76 -18.98 18.23
C LYS A 13 8.11 -18.19 17.10
N LYS A 14 6.79 -18.12 17.07
CA LYS A 14 6.01 -17.35 16.09
C LYS A 14 6.28 -15.84 16.20
N LYS A 15 6.28 -15.30 17.41
CA LYS A 15 6.61 -13.88 17.67
C LYS A 15 8.03 -13.52 17.24
N LYS A 16 9.01 -14.40 17.54
CA LYS A 16 10.41 -14.22 17.15
C LYS A 16 10.56 -14.23 15.62
N LYS A 17 9.92 -15.17 14.94
CA LYS A 17 9.91 -15.27 13.47
C LYS A 17 9.28 -14.02 12.81
N ASN A 18 8.19 -13.49 13.38
CA ASN A 18 7.56 -12.26 12.89
C ASN A 18 8.45 -11.03 13.10
N LYS A 19 9.17 -10.94 14.20
CA LYS A 19 10.12 -9.86 14.48
C LYS A 19 11.30 -9.89 13.49
N GLU A 20 11.83 -11.05 13.17
CA GLU A 20 12.89 -11.23 12.16
C GLU A 20 12.40 -10.85 10.76
N LYS A 21 11.17 -11.24 10.37
CA LYS A 21 10.54 -10.85 9.10
C LYS A 21 10.37 -9.33 8.99
N LYS A 22 9.90 -8.66 10.04
CA LYS A 22 9.79 -7.18 10.06
C LYS A 22 11.13 -6.49 9.90
N LYS A 23 12.17 -7.00 10.55
CA LYS A 23 13.53 -6.48 10.41
C LYS A 23 14.07 -6.66 9.00
N LYS A 24 13.79 -7.81 8.38
CA LYS A 24 14.16 -8.12 6.98
C LYS A 24 13.46 -7.21 5.98
N ILE A 25 12.17 -6.90 6.18
CA ILE A 25 11.42 -5.92 5.38
C ILE A 25 12.09 -4.55 5.43
N LYS A 26 12.44 -4.05 6.61
CA LYS A 26 13.14 -2.77 6.79
C LYS A 26 14.46 -2.70 6.02
N LEU A 27 15.26 -3.75 6.08
CA LEU A 27 16.54 -3.84 5.36
C LEU A 27 16.35 -3.87 3.85
N THR A 28 15.38 -4.64 3.36
CA THR A 28 15.07 -4.73 1.92
C THR A 28 14.57 -3.41 1.36
N ILE A 29 13.73 -2.67 2.08
CA ILE A 29 13.22 -1.35 1.67
C ILE A 29 14.35 -0.32 1.55
N SER A 30 15.39 -0.40 2.40
CA SER A 30 16.53 0.53 2.34
C SER A 30 17.48 0.25 1.18
N ASP A 31 17.59 -1.01 0.74
CA ASP A 31 18.62 -1.45 -0.21
C ASP A 31 18.12 -1.61 -1.65
N VAL A 32 16.82 -1.75 -1.89
CA VAL A 32 16.25 -2.06 -3.21
C VAL A 32 15.14 -1.08 -3.57
N ASP A 33 15.05 -0.76 -4.88
CA ASP A 33 14.00 0.07 -5.47
C ASP A 33 12.67 -0.70 -5.64
N SER A 34 12.36 -1.57 -4.70
CA SER A 34 11.10 -2.31 -4.63
C SER A 34 10.05 -1.55 -3.82
N SER A 35 8.78 -1.68 -4.18
CA SER A 35 7.70 -1.11 -3.39
C SER A 35 7.60 -1.82 -2.03
N ILE A 36 7.12 -1.09 -1.02
CA ILE A 36 6.88 -1.65 0.32
C ILE A 36 5.90 -2.83 0.22
N GLU A 37 4.88 -2.68 -0.60
CA GLU A 37 3.81 -3.67 -0.80
C GLU A 37 4.35 -4.97 -1.42
N ASP A 38 5.21 -4.86 -2.42
CA ASP A 38 5.83 -6.03 -3.06
C ASP A 38 6.69 -6.80 -2.05
N THR A 39 7.46 -6.07 -1.25
CA THR A 39 8.28 -6.66 -0.19
C THR A 39 7.43 -7.34 0.89
N GLU A 40 6.35 -6.68 1.35
CA GLU A 40 5.40 -7.27 2.30
C GLU A 40 4.80 -8.56 1.76
N LYS A 41 4.33 -8.55 0.51
CA LYS A 41 3.71 -9.70 -0.14
C LYS A 41 4.69 -10.87 -0.28
N GLU A 42 5.92 -10.59 -0.67
CA GLU A 42 6.98 -11.61 -0.80
C GLU A 42 7.33 -12.26 0.55
N LEU A 43 7.51 -11.45 1.59
CA LEU A 43 7.97 -11.93 2.89
C LEU A 43 6.86 -12.43 3.82
N LEU A 44 5.67 -11.86 3.75
CA LEU A 44 4.55 -12.14 4.64
C LEU A 44 3.40 -12.89 3.96
N GLY A 45 3.31 -12.84 2.65
CA GLY A 45 2.19 -13.40 1.88
C GLY A 45 0.96 -12.49 1.80
N PHE A 46 1.00 -11.31 2.43
CA PHE A 46 -0.09 -10.32 2.40
C PHE A 46 0.48 -8.91 2.54
N THR A 47 -0.31 -7.90 2.17
CA THR A 47 0.06 -6.49 2.29
C THR A 47 -0.65 -5.82 3.47
N THR A 48 -0.12 -4.68 3.93
CA THR A 48 -0.77 -3.84 4.95
C THR A 48 -2.18 -3.42 4.51
N ASN A 49 -2.37 -3.10 3.23
CA ASN A 49 -3.68 -2.72 2.70
C ASN A 49 -4.70 -3.86 2.77
N GLN A 50 -4.29 -5.09 2.54
CA GLN A 50 -5.15 -6.27 2.71
C GLN A 50 -5.59 -6.46 4.17
N VAL A 51 -4.68 -6.26 5.12
CA VAL A 51 -5.01 -6.29 6.57
C VAL A 51 -5.97 -5.16 6.93
N THR A 52 -5.72 -3.95 6.45
CA THR A 52 -6.59 -2.78 6.66
C THR A 52 -8.00 -3.05 6.14
N ALA A 53 -8.13 -3.64 4.95
CA ALA A 53 -9.42 -4.02 4.38
C ALA A 53 -10.18 -5.02 5.28
N GLN A 54 -9.48 -5.99 5.87
CA GLN A 54 -10.09 -6.94 6.81
C GLN A 54 -10.59 -6.26 8.09
N ILE A 55 -9.84 -5.31 8.62
CA ILE A 55 -10.25 -4.51 9.79
C ILE A 55 -11.52 -3.71 9.45
N PHE A 56 -11.55 -3.06 8.29
CA PHE A 56 -12.70 -2.28 7.83
C PHE A 56 -13.93 -3.16 7.60
N ARG A 57 -13.75 -4.38 7.11
CA ARG A 57 -14.83 -5.38 6.97
C ARG A 57 -15.39 -5.78 8.33
N HIS A 58 -14.53 -5.97 9.32
CA HIS A 58 -14.93 -6.27 10.69
C HIS A 58 -15.73 -5.11 11.31
N TRP A 59 -15.34 -3.87 11.02
CA TRP A 59 -16.05 -2.66 11.47
C TRP A 59 -17.29 -2.33 10.64
N LYS A 60 -17.61 -3.15 9.64
CA LYS A 60 -18.77 -2.97 8.75
C LYS A 60 -18.79 -1.62 8.02
N LEU A 61 -17.62 -1.16 7.59
CA LEU A 61 -17.51 0.02 6.74
C LEU A 61 -18.04 -0.28 5.33
N SER A 62 -18.19 0.76 4.49
CA SER A 62 -18.75 0.58 3.15
C SER A 62 -17.93 -0.34 2.26
N ASP A 63 -18.60 -1.15 1.42
CA ASP A 63 -17.95 -2.05 0.47
C ASP A 63 -17.04 -1.28 -0.51
N ASN A 64 -17.42 -0.08 -0.90
CA ASN A 64 -16.59 0.79 -1.75
C ASN A 64 -15.21 1.02 -1.15
N LEU A 65 -15.16 1.39 0.12
CA LEU A 65 -13.92 1.67 0.83
C LEU A 65 -13.09 0.40 1.02
N ILE A 66 -13.73 -0.68 1.44
CA ILE A 66 -13.08 -1.99 1.65
C ILE A 66 -12.43 -2.49 0.36
N ASN A 67 -13.20 -2.57 -0.72
CA ASN A 67 -12.73 -3.10 -1.99
C ASN A 67 -11.65 -2.22 -2.63
N MET A 68 -11.78 -0.90 -2.50
CA MET A 68 -10.77 0.04 -3.01
C MET A 68 -9.39 -0.21 -2.37
N ILE A 69 -9.36 -0.36 -1.05
CA ILE A 69 -8.11 -0.58 -0.30
C ILE A 69 -7.57 -1.99 -0.49
N GLU A 70 -8.45 -3.00 -0.49
CA GLU A 70 -8.05 -4.42 -0.58
C GLU A 70 -7.28 -4.71 -1.88
N TYR A 71 -7.69 -4.12 -2.99
CA TYR A 71 -7.14 -4.41 -4.30
C TYR A 71 -6.26 -3.30 -4.88
N VAL A 72 -5.88 -2.30 -4.09
CA VAL A 72 -5.02 -1.20 -4.57
C VAL A 72 -3.66 -1.70 -5.10
N ASP A 73 -3.14 -2.77 -4.53
CA ASP A 73 -1.87 -3.38 -4.92
C ASP A 73 -2.04 -4.57 -5.89
N ASP A 74 -3.27 -4.89 -6.25
CA ASP A 74 -3.61 -6.03 -7.13
C ASP A 74 -4.82 -5.69 -8.00
N ILE A 75 -4.68 -4.66 -8.80
CA ILE A 75 -5.74 -4.08 -9.63
C ILE A 75 -6.36 -5.11 -10.59
N SER A 76 -5.57 -6.04 -11.10
CA SER A 76 -6.04 -7.06 -12.05
C SER A 76 -7.13 -7.98 -11.47
N ASN A 77 -7.09 -8.21 -10.16
CA ASN A 77 -8.06 -9.05 -9.45
C ASN A 77 -9.20 -8.25 -8.81
N ALA A 78 -9.21 -6.92 -8.95
CA ALA A 78 -10.29 -6.09 -8.43
C ALA A 78 -11.63 -6.36 -9.14
N ASN A 79 -12.72 -6.35 -8.38
CA ASN A 79 -14.07 -6.41 -8.94
C ASN A 79 -14.28 -5.22 -9.89
N GLU A 80 -14.86 -5.46 -11.06
CA GLU A 80 -15.09 -4.44 -12.10
C GLU A 80 -15.84 -3.20 -11.57
N ASN A 81 -16.78 -3.38 -10.64
CA ASN A 81 -17.52 -2.29 -10.04
C ASN A 81 -16.66 -1.33 -9.20
N PHE A 82 -15.52 -1.81 -8.67
CA PHE A 82 -14.63 -1.06 -7.79
C PHE A 82 -13.24 -0.82 -8.38
N LYS A 83 -12.95 -1.43 -9.52
CA LYS A 83 -11.63 -1.40 -10.18
C LYS A 83 -11.14 0.02 -10.43
N LYS A 84 -12.00 0.88 -10.96
CA LYS A 84 -11.68 2.29 -11.22
C LYS A 84 -11.25 3.04 -9.95
N LYS A 85 -11.93 2.79 -8.83
CA LYS A 85 -11.60 3.40 -7.54
C LYS A 85 -10.25 2.92 -7.01
N SER A 86 -9.96 1.62 -7.15
CA SER A 86 -8.65 1.06 -6.79
C SER A 86 -7.55 1.63 -7.68
N GLN A 87 -7.80 1.82 -8.98
CA GLN A 87 -6.87 2.47 -9.90
C GLN A 87 -6.57 3.93 -9.50
N ILE A 88 -7.59 4.69 -9.12
CA ILE A 88 -7.42 6.08 -8.64
C ILE A 88 -6.54 6.09 -7.38
N LEU A 89 -6.82 5.22 -6.43
CA LEU A 89 -6.04 5.11 -5.20
C LEU A 89 -4.59 4.70 -5.48
N ASP A 90 -4.36 3.80 -6.42
CA ASP A 90 -3.02 3.37 -6.84
C ASP A 90 -2.20 4.53 -7.42
N VAL A 91 -2.81 5.37 -8.25
CA VAL A 91 -2.17 6.58 -8.81
C VAL A 91 -1.79 7.56 -7.69
N ILE A 92 -2.72 7.85 -6.78
CA ILE A 92 -2.49 8.75 -5.64
C ILE A 92 -1.39 8.22 -4.74
N LYS A 93 -1.43 6.95 -4.42
CA LYS A 93 -0.45 6.26 -3.59
C LYS A 93 0.96 6.29 -4.20
N THR A 94 1.06 6.18 -5.52
CA THR A 94 2.32 6.27 -6.26
C THR A 94 2.89 7.69 -6.19
N ALA A 95 2.07 8.72 -6.43
CA ALA A 95 2.50 10.12 -6.36
C ALA A 95 2.92 10.52 -4.94
N CYS A 96 2.18 10.05 -3.93
CA CYS A 96 2.38 10.38 -2.51
C CYS A 96 3.12 9.27 -1.77
N ASN A 97 4.09 8.62 -2.40
CA ASN A 97 4.88 7.55 -1.79
C ASN A 97 5.51 8.01 -0.48
N ILE A 98 5.45 7.16 0.54
CA ILE A 98 5.91 7.47 1.90
C ILE A 98 7.39 7.86 1.98
N LYS A 99 8.24 7.34 1.08
CA LYS A 99 9.67 7.66 1.07
C LYS A 99 9.93 9.09 0.58
N GLU A 100 9.31 9.47 -0.51
CA GLU A 100 9.51 10.77 -1.17
C GLU A 100 8.21 11.29 -1.76
N PRO A 101 7.28 11.78 -0.92
CA PRO A 101 5.99 12.27 -1.40
C PRO A 101 6.14 13.38 -2.44
N LEU A 102 5.45 13.24 -3.56
CA LEU A 102 5.42 14.22 -4.66
C LEU A 102 6.80 14.54 -5.27
N SER A 103 7.76 13.64 -5.15
CA SER A 103 9.04 13.76 -5.87
C SER A 103 8.82 13.67 -7.39
N ASP A 104 9.72 14.26 -8.17
CA ASP A 104 9.63 14.23 -9.64
C ASP A 104 9.54 12.81 -10.18
N GLU A 105 10.30 11.88 -9.61
CA GLU A 105 10.26 10.47 -9.97
C GLU A 105 8.90 9.84 -9.69
N ASN A 106 8.35 10.04 -8.49
CA ASN A 106 7.06 9.48 -8.10
C ASN A 106 5.90 10.10 -8.87
N VAL A 107 5.96 11.41 -9.16
CA VAL A 107 4.99 12.10 -10.01
C VAL A 107 5.03 11.53 -11.43
N THR A 108 6.20 11.30 -11.99
CA THR A 108 6.35 10.69 -13.31
C THR A 108 5.77 9.28 -13.36
N LYS A 109 6.03 8.47 -12.36
CA LYS A 109 5.44 7.11 -12.22
C LYS A 109 3.91 7.16 -12.13
N ALA A 110 3.39 8.09 -11.35
CA ALA A 110 1.93 8.28 -11.18
C ALA A 110 1.26 8.69 -12.50
N ILE A 111 1.87 9.61 -13.25
CA ILE A 111 1.39 10.03 -14.57
C ILE A 111 1.37 8.87 -15.57
N LYS A 112 2.41 8.04 -15.58
CA LYS A 112 2.46 6.83 -16.42
C LYS A 112 1.33 5.86 -16.08
N LYS A 113 1.09 5.59 -14.79
CA LYS A 113 -0.01 4.75 -14.32
C LYS A 113 -1.37 5.32 -14.73
N ALA A 114 -1.58 6.61 -14.52
CA ALA A 114 -2.82 7.29 -14.89
C ALA A 114 -3.09 7.21 -16.39
N THR A 115 -2.05 7.35 -17.22
CA THR A 115 -2.13 7.18 -18.68
C THR A 115 -2.54 5.74 -19.03
N THR A 116 -1.92 4.75 -18.41
CA THR A 116 -2.23 3.33 -18.61
C THR A 116 -3.67 3.01 -18.23
N TYR A 117 -4.17 3.62 -17.16
CA TYR A 117 -5.56 3.43 -16.72
C TYR A 117 -6.59 4.27 -17.50
N GLY A 118 -6.14 5.17 -18.39
CA GLY A 118 -7.02 6.02 -19.20
C GLY A 118 -7.59 7.24 -18.47
N PHE A 119 -6.94 7.70 -17.39
CA PHE A 119 -7.37 8.90 -16.66
C PHE A 119 -6.89 10.19 -17.32
N ASP A 120 -7.58 11.30 -17.03
CA ASP A 120 -7.22 12.62 -17.53
C ASP A 120 -5.95 13.15 -16.83
N ILE A 121 -4.87 13.22 -17.60
CA ILE A 121 -3.55 13.65 -17.12
C ILE A 121 -3.54 15.14 -16.74
N LYS A 122 -4.31 15.97 -17.42
CA LYS A 122 -4.38 17.41 -17.13
C LYS A 122 -4.94 17.67 -15.73
N ILE A 123 -5.99 16.96 -15.36
CA ILE A 123 -6.59 17.06 -14.01
C ILE A 123 -5.59 16.60 -12.96
N LEU A 124 -4.93 15.47 -13.18
CA LEU A 124 -3.94 14.93 -12.26
C LEU A 124 -2.75 15.87 -12.09
N THR A 125 -2.18 16.37 -13.18
CA THR A 125 -1.04 17.28 -13.15
C THR A 125 -1.38 18.56 -12.39
N LYS A 126 -2.54 19.15 -12.65
CA LYS A 126 -2.99 20.36 -11.94
C LYS A 126 -3.17 20.13 -10.43
N ALA A 127 -3.73 18.99 -10.06
CA ALA A 127 -3.90 18.61 -8.65
C ALA A 127 -2.55 18.44 -7.95
N ILE A 128 -1.58 17.80 -8.60
CA ILE A 128 -0.22 17.61 -8.08
C ILE A 128 0.48 18.95 -7.90
N GLU A 129 0.45 19.82 -8.91
CA GLU A 129 1.03 21.17 -8.83
C GLU A 129 0.45 21.97 -7.67
N THR A 130 -0.86 21.93 -7.49
CA THR A 130 -1.54 22.61 -6.38
C THR A 130 -1.05 22.10 -5.02
N LEU A 131 -0.88 20.78 -4.87
CA LEU A 131 -0.36 20.18 -3.63
C LEU A 131 1.10 20.53 -3.40
N GLN A 132 1.93 20.53 -4.43
CA GLN A 132 3.34 20.91 -4.33
C GLN A 132 3.48 22.36 -3.89
N ASP A 133 2.70 23.27 -4.46
CA ASP A 133 2.68 24.69 -4.08
C ASP A 133 2.28 24.88 -2.61
N ARG A 134 1.26 24.17 -2.13
CA ARG A 134 0.86 24.19 -0.72
C ARG A 134 1.96 23.72 0.21
N LEU A 135 2.67 22.64 -0.15
CA LEU A 135 3.77 22.12 0.64
C LEU A 135 4.94 23.10 0.73
N LEU A 136 5.20 23.88 -0.32
CA LEU A 136 6.22 24.94 -0.32
C LEU A 136 5.81 26.11 0.57
N ASP A 137 4.53 26.49 0.60
CA ASP A 137 4.00 27.59 1.42
C ASP A 137 4.00 27.26 2.92
N GLU A 138 3.94 25.99 3.30
CA GLU A 138 3.99 25.53 4.70
C GLU A 138 5.41 25.48 5.29
N LYS A 139 6.41 25.69 4.47
CA LYS A 139 7.82 25.75 4.90
C LYS A 139 8.23 27.21 5.13
#